data_bcfd4ccf855ba52afe366c012a85661e
#
_entry.id   bcfd4ccf855ba52afe366c012a85661e
#
_cell.length_a   1.000
_cell.length_b   1.000
_cell.length_c   1.000
_cell.angle_alpha   90.00
_cell.angle_beta   90.00
_cell.angle_gamma   90.00
#
_symmetry.space_group_name_H-M   'P 1'
#
loop_
_entity.id
_entity.type
_entity.pdbx_description
1 polymer ?
#
loop_
_entity_poly.entity_id
_entity_poly.type
_entity_poly.pdbx_seq_one_letter_code
_entity_poly.pdbx_strand_id
1 'polypeptide(L)'
;MMWIAFLLIPLSLGAADLTIDHVTVAGKDLKTMQASLAAVGIPSEYGGPHNNHATEMALASFPDGSYLELIAVQPNADAKAVASHYWAKQMEENAGPCAWAVRVKEMDAEVKRLQGAGLPVGAAERSGRARPDGTRLDWETAQIGKDPRGSFFPFLIRAFTPRQQRAFPKGKPTTKDFSGVVRVVIAVRDLGESAKRYQEAYGLPPPLKQVDTSFGAHLALMGGTPVVLAAPLTSQSWLGKRLEQFGEGPCAFILGAKKAGRYQAASKTRWFGAEVSWFDSTKLGWYLGFE
;
A
#
# COMPACT_ATOMS: atom_id res chain seq x y z
N MET A 1 2.52 20.53 55.42
CA MET A 1 2.88 19.50 54.38
C MET A 1 1.95 19.72 53.20
N MET A 2 2.49 20.30 52.14
CA MET A 2 1.69 20.70 50.95
C MET A 2 1.97 19.63 49.85
N TRP A 3 0.95 18.87 49.48
CA TRP A 3 1.04 17.87 48.43
C TRP A 3 0.88 18.56 47.08
N ILE A 4 1.94 18.59 46.29
CA ILE A 4 1.88 19.04 44.89
C ILE A 4 1.43 17.84 44.03
N ALA A 5 0.18 17.85 43.58
CA ALA A 5 -0.33 16.91 42.64
C ALA A 5 0.23 17.28 41.26
N PHE A 6 1.12 16.47 40.71
CA PHE A 6 1.52 16.54 39.32
C PHE A 6 0.35 16.09 38.43
N LEU A 7 -0.31 17.01 37.78
CA LEU A 7 -1.25 16.73 36.70
C LEU A 7 -0.42 16.22 35.50
N LEU A 8 -0.42 14.93 35.28
CA LEU A 8 0.02 14.34 34.01
C LEU A 8 -1.02 14.74 32.96
N ILE A 9 -0.73 15.78 32.19
CA ILE A 9 -1.48 16.11 30.98
C ILE A 9 -1.11 15.01 29.97
N PRO A 10 -2.06 14.18 29.49
CA PRO A 10 -1.77 13.26 28.43
C PRO A 10 -1.43 14.09 27.19
N LEU A 11 -0.19 14.00 26.69
CA LEU A 11 0.12 14.43 25.34
C LEU A 11 -0.81 13.64 24.41
N SER A 12 -1.82 14.32 23.86
CA SER A 12 -2.56 13.79 22.72
C SER A 12 -1.56 13.71 21.57
N LEU A 13 -0.98 12.54 21.38
CA LEU A 13 -0.32 12.22 20.10
C LEU A 13 -1.40 12.42 19.03
N GLY A 14 -1.27 13.48 18.25
CA GLY A 14 -2.17 13.70 17.12
C GLY A 14 -2.24 12.43 16.29
N ALA A 15 -3.46 12.04 15.87
CA ALA A 15 -3.66 10.85 15.04
C ALA A 15 -2.70 10.92 13.85
N ALA A 16 -1.94 9.85 13.63
CA ALA A 16 -0.94 9.81 12.56
C ALA A 16 -1.64 9.93 11.20
N ASP A 17 -1.18 10.87 10.39
CA ASP A 17 -1.65 11.04 9.02
C ASP A 17 -1.06 9.93 8.13
N LEU A 18 -1.85 8.86 7.89
CA LEU A 18 -1.48 7.76 7.00
C LEU A 18 -1.85 8.08 5.55
N THR A 19 -1.47 9.26 5.06
CA THR A 19 -1.72 9.64 3.66
C THR A 19 -0.94 8.72 2.71
N ILE A 20 -1.66 7.92 1.93
CA ILE A 20 -1.06 6.99 0.98
C ILE A 20 -0.22 7.75 -0.06
N ASP A 21 1.03 7.35 -0.22
CA ASP A 21 1.88 7.76 -1.33
C ASP A 21 1.62 6.89 -2.57
N HIS A 22 1.78 5.59 -2.41
CA HIS A 22 1.49 4.60 -3.42
C HIS A 22 1.28 3.24 -2.79
N VAL A 23 0.76 2.33 -3.60
CA VAL A 23 0.65 0.91 -3.28
C VAL A 23 1.32 0.11 -4.38
N THR A 24 1.98 -1.00 -4.02
CA THR A 24 2.80 -1.77 -4.94
C THR A 24 2.13 -3.10 -5.26
N VAL A 25 2.09 -3.41 -6.55
CA VAL A 25 1.58 -4.65 -7.14
C VAL A 25 2.74 -5.34 -7.84
N ALA A 26 3.15 -6.51 -7.38
CA ALA A 26 4.29 -7.25 -7.90
C ALA A 26 3.87 -8.37 -8.85
N GLY A 27 4.61 -8.51 -9.96
CA GLY A 27 4.40 -9.59 -10.92
C GLY A 27 5.64 -9.85 -11.77
N LYS A 28 5.60 -10.95 -12.53
CA LYS A 28 6.74 -11.41 -13.36
C LYS A 28 7.01 -10.52 -14.56
N ASP A 29 5.94 -10.05 -15.19
CA ASP A 29 6.02 -9.33 -16.47
C ASP A 29 5.21 -8.05 -16.44
N LEU A 30 5.91 -6.91 -16.57
CA LEU A 30 5.30 -5.60 -16.44
C LEU A 30 4.25 -5.33 -17.53
N LYS A 31 4.48 -5.81 -18.78
CA LYS A 31 3.54 -5.59 -19.88
C LYS A 31 2.24 -6.35 -19.66
N THR A 32 2.33 -7.59 -19.17
CA THR A 32 1.17 -8.40 -18.81
C THR A 32 0.36 -7.72 -17.70
N MET A 33 1.02 -7.18 -16.67
CA MET A 33 0.36 -6.46 -15.59
C MET A 33 -0.35 -5.20 -16.11
N GLN A 34 0.29 -4.42 -16.99
CA GLN A 34 -0.31 -3.26 -17.63
C GLN A 34 -1.52 -3.63 -18.49
N ALA A 35 -1.42 -4.72 -19.28
CA ALA A 35 -2.53 -5.23 -20.09
C ALA A 35 -3.72 -5.67 -19.22
N SER A 36 -3.47 -6.39 -18.11
CA SER A 36 -4.51 -6.81 -17.16
C SER A 36 -5.23 -5.60 -16.54
N LEU A 37 -4.49 -4.56 -16.16
CA LEU A 37 -5.08 -3.35 -15.60
C LEU A 37 -5.89 -2.57 -16.66
N ALA A 38 -5.39 -2.51 -17.91
CA ALA A 38 -6.10 -1.92 -19.03
C ALA A 38 -7.39 -2.68 -19.39
N ALA A 39 -7.40 -4.01 -19.24
CA ALA A 39 -8.57 -4.85 -19.49
C ALA A 39 -9.76 -4.57 -18.55
N VAL A 40 -9.49 -3.97 -17.38
CA VAL A 40 -10.53 -3.45 -16.47
C VAL A 40 -10.73 -1.95 -16.60
N GLY A 41 -10.16 -1.31 -17.62
CA GLY A 41 -10.36 0.09 -17.98
C GLY A 41 -9.45 1.08 -17.26
N ILE A 42 -8.43 0.63 -16.52
CA ILE A 42 -7.51 1.52 -15.81
C ILE A 42 -6.19 1.63 -16.58
N PRO A 43 -5.88 2.79 -17.16
CA PRO A 43 -4.64 3.00 -17.90
C PRO A 43 -3.45 3.16 -16.96
N SER A 44 -2.29 2.67 -17.40
CA SER A 44 -1.00 2.87 -16.73
C SER A 44 0.05 3.39 -17.68
N GLU A 45 1.08 4.05 -17.15
CA GLU A 45 2.19 4.62 -17.91
C GLU A 45 3.50 4.00 -17.43
N TYR A 46 4.39 3.71 -18.38
CA TYR A 46 5.73 3.24 -18.05
C TYR A 46 6.51 4.32 -17.29
N GLY A 47 7.04 3.97 -16.12
CA GLY A 47 7.76 4.87 -15.23
C GLY A 47 9.29 4.79 -15.35
N GLY A 48 9.79 3.73 -15.96
CA GLY A 48 11.23 3.49 -16.13
C GLY A 48 11.82 2.44 -15.18
N PRO A 49 13.10 2.10 -15.39
CA PRO A 49 13.84 1.22 -14.49
C PRO A 49 14.20 1.94 -13.19
N HIS A 50 14.35 1.19 -12.12
CA HIS A 50 14.93 1.67 -10.88
C HIS A 50 16.47 1.63 -10.92
N ASN A 51 17.11 2.52 -10.17
CA ASN A 51 18.57 2.59 -10.08
C ASN A 51 19.20 1.39 -9.34
N ASN A 52 18.36 0.50 -8.78
CA ASN A 52 18.79 -0.71 -8.11
C ASN A 52 19.25 -1.82 -9.08
N HIS A 53 19.16 -1.61 -10.40
CA HIS A 53 19.48 -2.57 -11.45
C HIS A 53 18.69 -3.90 -11.36
N ALA A 54 17.61 -3.96 -10.57
CA ALA A 54 16.78 -5.15 -10.38
C ALA A 54 15.41 -5.00 -11.03
N THR A 55 14.77 -3.84 -10.86
CA THR A 55 13.34 -3.70 -11.13
C THR A 55 13.02 -2.53 -12.06
N GLU A 56 11.92 -2.66 -12.78
CA GLU A 56 11.25 -1.58 -13.50
C GLU A 56 9.81 -1.44 -13.07
N MET A 57 9.18 -0.30 -13.38
CA MET A 57 7.85 -0.03 -12.94
C MET A 57 6.99 0.68 -13.99
N ALA A 58 5.68 0.47 -13.88
CA ALA A 58 4.65 1.32 -14.47
C ALA A 58 3.71 1.82 -13.38
N LEU A 59 3.02 2.92 -13.62
CA LEU A 59 2.11 3.48 -12.63
C LEU A 59 0.76 3.85 -13.22
N ALA A 60 -0.31 3.56 -12.48
CA ALA A 60 -1.63 4.13 -12.68
C ALA A 60 -1.84 5.19 -11.59
N SER A 61 -1.83 6.46 -11.98
CA SER A 61 -1.83 7.60 -11.07
C SER A 61 -3.15 8.35 -11.02
N PHE A 62 -3.43 8.92 -9.86
CA PHE A 62 -4.71 9.55 -9.54
C PHE A 62 -4.55 11.03 -9.17
N PRO A 63 -5.66 11.83 -9.19
CA PRO A 63 -5.62 13.26 -8.94
C PRO A 63 -5.04 13.69 -7.59
N ASP A 64 -5.16 12.89 -6.52
CA ASP A 64 -4.56 13.17 -5.22
C ASP A 64 -3.04 12.94 -5.19
N GLY A 65 -2.50 12.44 -6.31
CA GLY A 65 -1.10 12.08 -6.49
C GLY A 65 -0.73 10.70 -5.93
N SER A 66 -1.67 9.91 -5.38
CA SER A 66 -1.41 8.49 -5.12
C SER A 66 -1.38 7.70 -6.43
N TYR A 67 -0.77 6.50 -6.41
CA TYR A 67 -0.72 5.64 -7.57
C TYR A 67 -0.62 4.16 -7.21
N LEU A 68 -1.06 3.30 -8.12
CA LEU A 68 -0.69 1.89 -8.16
C LEU A 68 0.67 1.80 -8.87
N GLU A 69 1.68 1.27 -8.20
CA GLU A 69 2.96 0.91 -8.77
C GLU A 69 2.93 -0.55 -9.20
N LEU A 70 2.97 -0.80 -10.49
CA LEU A 70 3.20 -2.14 -11.03
C LEU A 70 4.70 -2.35 -11.11
N ILE A 71 5.24 -3.37 -10.43
CA ILE A 71 6.68 -3.62 -10.36
C ILE A 71 7.00 -5.03 -10.86
N ALA A 72 8.04 -5.13 -11.69
CA ALA A 72 8.57 -6.38 -12.21
C ALA A 72 10.10 -6.30 -12.35
N VAL A 73 10.73 -7.43 -12.60
CA VAL A 73 12.16 -7.48 -12.91
C VAL A 73 12.43 -6.77 -14.23
N GLN A 74 13.39 -5.83 -14.26
CA GLN A 74 13.72 -5.08 -15.48
C GLN A 74 14.46 -5.96 -16.50
N PRO A 75 14.35 -5.68 -17.81
CA PRO A 75 15.21 -6.30 -18.81
C PRO A 75 16.69 -6.10 -18.49
N ASN A 76 17.50 -7.13 -18.63
CA ASN A 76 18.94 -7.13 -18.33
C ASN A 76 19.26 -6.77 -16.86
N ALA A 77 18.37 -7.13 -15.93
CA ALA A 77 18.59 -6.94 -14.51
C ALA A 77 19.84 -7.68 -14.02
N ASP A 78 20.53 -7.11 -13.04
CA ASP A 78 21.57 -7.81 -12.30
C ASP A 78 20.96 -8.94 -11.45
N ALA A 79 21.37 -10.18 -11.70
CA ALA A 79 20.80 -11.36 -11.02
C ALA A 79 20.98 -11.32 -9.50
N LYS A 80 22.09 -10.76 -9.00
CA LYS A 80 22.36 -10.62 -7.58
C LYS A 80 21.46 -9.55 -6.97
N ALA A 81 21.26 -8.43 -7.67
CA ALA A 81 20.35 -7.37 -7.24
C ALA A 81 18.89 -7.88 -7.19
N VAL A 82 18.47 -8.69 -8.18
CA VAL A 82 17.14 -9.32 -8.15
C VAL A 82 17.01 -10.28 -6.99
N ALA A 83 17.96 -11.17 -6.77
CA ALA A 83 17.90 -12.18 -5.71
C ALA A 83 17.89 -11.56 -4.30
N SER A 84 18.54 -10.40 -4.13
CA SER A 84 18.56 -9.66 -2.86
C SER A 84 17.40 -8.68 -2.68
N HIS A 85 16.53 -8.52 -3.68
CA HIS A 85 15.42 -7.57 -3.60
C HIS A 85 14.35 -8.04 -2.61
N TYR A 86 13.88 -7.15 -1.75
CA TYR A 86 12.90 -7.48 -0.69
C TYR A 86 11.55 -7.99 -1.21
N TRP A 87 11.23 -7.79 -2.50
CA TRP A 87 10.04 -8.32 -3.19
C TRP A 87 10.37 -9.35 -4.27
N ALA A 88 11.56 -9.98 -4.24
CA ALA A 88 11.96 -10.96 -5.24
C ALA A 88 10.93 -12.09 -5.39
N LYS A 89 10.55 -12.71 -4.25
CA LYS A 89 9.52 -13.76 -4.21
C LYS A 89 8.17 -13.28 -4.73
N GLN A 90 7.76 -12.06 -4.35
CA GLN A 90 6.48 -11.50 -4.76
C GLN A 90 6.41 -11.28 -6.27
N MET A 91 7.50 -10.83 -6.89
CA MET A 91 7.58 -10.71 -8.36
C MET A 91 7.59 -12.08 -9.02
N GLU A 92 8.42 -13.01 -8.53
CA GLU A 92 8.54 -14.36 -9.12
C GLU A 92 7.22 -15.14 -9.07
N GLU A 93 6.42 -14.98 -8.03
CA GLU A 93 5.19 -15.73 -7.81
C GLU A 93 3.92 -14.95 -8.19
N ASN A 94 4.02 -13.81 -8.87
CA ASN A 94 2.89 -12.94 -9.24
C ASN A 94 1.98 -12.61 -8.05
N ALA A 95 2.55 -12.13 -6.93
CA ALA A 95 1.82 -11.91 -5.70
C ALA A 95 0.66 -10.90 -5.80
N GLY A 96 0.66 -10.03 -6.81
CA GLY A 96 -0.24 -8.89 -6.86
C GLY A 96 0.10 -7.88 -5.76
N PRO A 97 -0.86 -7.39 -4.95
CA PRO A 97 -0.60 -6.47 -3.85
C PRO A 97 0.49 -6.98 -2.91
N CYS A 98 1.54 -6.21 -2.68
CA CYS A 98 2.66 -6.66 -1.85
C CYS A 98 3.19 -5.62 -0.88
N ALA A 99 3.00 -4.33 -1.17
CA ALA A 99 3.50 -3.27 -0.30
C ALA A 99 2.67 -1.99 -0.41
N TRP A 100 2.87 -1.09 0.54
CA TRP A 100 2.31 0.25 0.52
C TRP A 100 3.22 1.25 1.23
N ALA A 101 3.12 2.51 0.85
CA ALA A 101 3.90 3.62 1.36
C ALA A 101 3.02 4.77 1.80
N VAL A 102 3.43 5.47 2.86
CA VAL A 102 2.79 6.70 3.31
C VAL A 102 3.72 7.90 3.18
N ARG A 103 3.14 9.03 2.81
CA ARG A 103 3.87 10.30 2.70
C ARG A 103 4.16 10.84 4.08
N VAL A 104 5.38 11.29 4.27
CA VAL A 104 5.76 12.04 5.46
C VAL A 104 6.37 13.38 5.06
N LYS A 105 6.10 14.42 5.84
CA LYS A 105 6.70 15.76 5.65
C LYS A 105 8.07 15.81 6.29
N GLU A 106 8.14 15.35 7.54
CA GLU A 106 9.34 15.38 8.38
C GLU A 106 9.76 13.94 8.74
N MET A 107 10.67 13.38 7.96
CA MET A 107 11.09 11.98 8.08
C MET A 107 11.63 11.65 9.48
N ASP A 108 12.56 12.45 9.98
CA ASP A 108 13.20 12.20 11.27
C ASP A 108 12.23 12.30 12.44
N ALA A 109 11.24 13.20 12.36
CA ALA A 109 10.22 13.35 13.39
C ALA A 109 9.31 12.12 13.44
N GLU A 110 8.89 11.60 12.27
CA GLU A 110 8.03 10.43 12.19
C GLU A 110 8.76 9.16 12.59
N VAL A 111 10.02 9.00 12.18
CA VAL A 111 10.87 7.89 12.63
C VAL A 111 10.99 7.88 14.15
N LYS A 112 11.32 9.02 14.77
CA LYS A 112 11.40 9.14 16.23
C LYS A 112 10.08 8.85 16.93
N ARG A 113 8.96 9.33 16.37
CA ARG A 113 7.62 9.08 16.91
C ARG A 113 7.30 7.58 16.94
N LEU A 114 7.55 6.88 15.82
CA LEU A 114 7.30 5.44 15.71
C LEU A 114 8.24 4.62 16.61
N GLN A 115 9.52 5.00 16.70
CA GLN A 115 10.47 4.39 17.64
C GLN A 115 10.02 4.60 19.09
N GLY A 116 9.52 5.78 19.44
CA GLY A 116 8.92 6.08 20.73
C GLY A 116 7.65 5.25 21.03
N ALA A 117 6.93 4.81 20.01
CA ALA A 117 5.82 3.87 20.11
C ALA A 117 6.27 2.39 20.15
N GLY A 118 7.59 2.13 20.26
CA GLY A 118 8.15 0.79 20.38
C GLY A 118 8.35 0.05 19.05
N LEU A 119 8.18 0.70 17.90
CA LEU A 119 8.38 0.07 16.60
C LEU A 119 9.85 0.14 16.18
N PRO A 120 10.43 -0.94 15.64
CA PRO A 120 11.72 -0.88 14.98
C PRO A 120 11.56 -0.13 13.65
N VAL A 121 12.19 1.03 13.54
CA VAL A 121 12.21 1.82 12.31
C VAL A 121 13.66 2.03 11.89
N GLY A 122 13.98 1.66 10.65
CA GLY A 122 15.31 1.83 10.07
C GLY A 122 15.65 3.29 9.81
N ALA A 123 16.93 3.55 9.59
CA ALA A 123 17.38 4.87 9.14
C ALA A 123 16.74 5.23 7.78
N ALA A 124 16.56 6.53 7.56
CA ALA A 124 16.13 7.00 6.26
C ALA A 124 17.24 6.84 5.20
N GLU A 125 16.90 6.24 4.07
CA GLU A 125 17.82 5.99 2.97
C GLU A 125 17.41 6.79 1.75
N ARG A 126 18.39 7.50 1.16
CA ARG A 126 18.22 8.22 -0.10
C ARG A 126 18.09 7.25 -1.27
N SER A 127 17.15 7.53 -2.15
CA SER A 127 16.92 6.76 -3.36
C SER A 127 16.45 7.67 -4.49
N GLY A 128 16.38 7.13 -5.70
CA GLY A 128 15.93 7.87 -6.86
C GLY A 128 15.86 7.00 -8.11
N ARG A 129 15.38 7.59 -9.19
CA ARG A 129 15.41 6.99 -10.52
C ARG A 129 15.43 8.08 -11.60
N ALA A 130 15.84 7.72 -12.79
CA ALA A 130 15.61 8.54 -13.97
C ALA A 130 14.32 8.07 -14.66
N ARG A 131 13.50 9.00 -15.10
CA ARG A 131 12.38 8.73 -15.99
C ARG A 131 12.90 8.46 -17.42
N PRO A 132 12.09 7.84 -18.32
CA PRO A 132 12.48 7.65 -19.72
C PRO A 132 12.85 8.96 -20.46
N ASP A 133 12.30 10.10 -20.02
CA ASP A 133 12.61 11.43 -20.56
C ASP A 133 13.89 12.07 -19.96
N GLY A 134 14.62 11.34 -19.12
CA GLY A 134 15.83 11.80 -18.44
C GLY A 134 15.60 12.60 -17.16
N THR A 135 14.34 12.92 -16.81
CA THR A 135 14.04 13.65 -15.57
C THR A 135 14.42 12.81 -14.36
N ARG A 136 15.31 13.36 -13.51
CA ARG A 136 15.69 12.72 -12.25
C ARG A 136 14.63 12.94 -11.18
N LEU A 137 14.29 11.86 -10.49
CA LEU A 137 13.37 11.85 -9.36
C LEU A 137 14.12 11.37 -8.12
N ASP A 138 14.02 12.13 -7.02
CA ASP A 138 14.73 11.87 -5.77
C ASP A 138 13.75 11.83 -4.59
N TRP A 139 13.99 10.90 -3.68
CA TRP A 139 13.24 10.71 -2.44
C TRP A 139 14.10 10.03 -1.38
N GLU A 140 13.59 9.93 -0.18
CA GLU A 140 14.13 9.06 0.85
C GLU A 140 13.02 8.19 1.43
N THR A 141 13.39 7.07 2.01
CA THR A 141 12.45 6.11 2.59
C THR A 141 12.98 5.54 3.88
N ALA A 142 12.09 5.22 4.82
CA ALA A 142 12.43 4.45 6.02
C ALA A 142 11.48 3.27 6.17
N GLN A 143 12.02 2.12 6.56
CA GLN A 143 11.23 0.91 6.76
C GLN A 143 10.75 0.82 8.20
N ILE A 144 9.48 0.43 8.40
CA ILE A 144 8.88 0.10 9.69
C ILE A 144 8.80 -1.42 9.82
N GLY A 145 9.34 -1.97 10.91
CA GLY A 145 9.32 -3.40 11.17
C GLY A 145 10.46 -4.17 10.52
N LYS A 146 10.46 -5.48 10.75
CA LYS A 146 11.43 -6.44 10.18
C LYS A 146 10.85 -7.25 9.01
N ASP A 147 9.54 -7.15 8.79
CA ASP A 147 8.82 -7.83 7.71
C ASP A 147 9.27 -7.30 6.34
N PRO A 148 8.93 -7.97 5.23
CA PRO A 148 9.16 -7.42 3.91
C PRO A 148 8.65 -5.99 3.80
N ARG A 149 9.42 -5.13 3.15
CA ARG A 149 9.18 -3.69 3.08
C ARG A 149 7.75 -3.36 2.67
N GLY A 150 7.06 -2.58 3.52
CA GLY A 150 5.69 -2.13 3.25
C GLY A 150 4.64 -3.23 3.30
N SER A 151 4.92 -4.39 3.92
CA SER A 151 3.93 -5.45 4.05
C SER A 151 2.90 -5.16 5.14
N PHE A 152 3.15 -5.47 6.39
CA PHE A 152 2.20 -5.20 7.47
C PHE A 152 2.05 -3.70 7.75
N PHE A 153 3.12 -3.01 8.13
CA PHE A 153 3.14 -1.55 8.21
C PHE A 153 3.59 -0.93 6.88
N PRO A 154 3.20 0.33 6.58
CA PRO A 154 3.73 1.03 5.42
C PRO A 154 5.23 1.29 5.58
N PHE A 155 5.93 1.50 4.49
CA PHE A 155 7.18 2.23 4.59
C PHE A 155 6.93 3.74 4.46
N LEU A 156 7.79 4.53 5.11
CA LEU A 156 7.73 5.99 5.04
C LEU A 156 8.42 6.46 3.77
N ILE A 157 7.88 7.52 3.16
CA ILE A 157 8.51 8.15 2.01
C ILE A 157 8.38 9.66 2.07
N ARG A 158 9.52 10.37 1.88
CA ARG A 158 9.60 11.80 1.67
C ARG A 158 10.19 12.09 0.30
N ALA A 159 9.42 12.72 -0.58
CA ALA A 159 9.90 13.12 -1.91
C ALA A 159 10.65 14.46 -1.83
N PHE A 160 11.82 14.55 -2.49
CA PHE A 160 12.52 15.81 -2.76
C PHE A 160 12.09 16.41 -4.09
N THR A 161 11.76 15.56 -5.05
CA THR A 161 11.13 15.98 -6.31
C THR A 161 9.65 16.32 -6.10
N PRO A 162 9.14 17.40 -6.70
CA PRO A 162 7.74 17.74 -6.61
C PRO A 162 6.81 16.56 -6.93
N ARG A 163 5.75 16.40 -6.14
CA ARG A 163 4.83 15.27 -6.22
C ARG A 163 4.29 15.01 -7.63
N GLN A 164 3.90 16.07 -8.33
CA GLN A 164 3.37 15.98 -9.69
C GLN A 164 4.37 15.39 -10.68
N GLN A 165 5.65 15.71 -10.56
CA GLN A 165 6.69 15.11 -11.40
C GLN A 165 6.87 13.65 -11.08
N ARG A 166 6.80 13.25 -9.79
CA ARG A 166 7.00 11.87 -9.36
C ARG A 166 5.80 10.98 -9.70
N ALA A 167 4.57 11.46 -9.49
CA ALA A 167 3.35 10.68 -9.67
C ALA A 167 2.77 10.73 -11.09
N PHE A 168 3.11 11.75 -11.90
CA PHE A 168 2.52 11.96 -13.22
C PHE A 168 3.57 11.91 -14.33
N PRO A 169 3.83 10.74 -14.94
CA PRO A 169 4.86 10.58 -15.96
C PRO A 169 4.67 11.53 -17.15
N LYS A 170 3.44 11.85 -17.50
CA LYS A 170 3.09 12.79 -18.60
C LYS A 170 2.52 14.11 -18.07
N GLY A 171 2.89 14.56 -16.87
CA GLY A 171 2.47 15.82 -16.27
C GLY A 171 1.00 15.87 -15.82
N LYS A 172 0.27 14.75 -15.93
CA LYS A 172 -1.13 14.61 -15.50
C LYS A 172 -1.39 13.19 -14.98
N PRO A 173 -2.42 12.97 -14.13
CA PRO A 173 -2.80 11.63 -13.71
C PRO A 173 -3.24 10.79 -14.91
N THR A 174 -2.97 9.47 -14.86
CA THR A 174 -3.34 8.54 -15.94
C THR A 174 -4.86 8.41 -16.09
N THR A 175 -5.59 8.59 -14.98
CA THR A 175 -7.05 8.65 -14.98
C THR A 175 -7.56 9.66 -13.94
N LYS A 176 -8.73 10.28 -14.22
CA LYS A 176 -9.44 11.15 -13.29
C LYS A 176 -10.75 10.55 -12.79
N ASP A 177 -11.00 9.29 -13.11
CA ASP A 177 -12.24 8.59 -12.77
C ASP A 177 -12.25 8.11 -11.30
N PHE A 178 -11.06 8.02 -10.72
CA PHE A 178 -10.85 7.77 -9.31
C PHE A 178 -10.17 8.97 -8.64
N SER A 179 -10.43 9.18 -7.37
CA SER A 179 -9.78 10.24 -6.57
C SER A 179 -8.36 9.87 -6.20
N GLY A 180 -8.14 8.61 -5.84
CA GLY A 180 -6.90 8.05 -5.34
C GLY A 180 -7.08 6.65 -4.83
N VAL A 181 -6.03 6.10 -4.22
CA VAL A 181 -6.12 4.88 -3.41
C VAL A 181 -6.65 5.26 -2.03
N VAL A 182 -7.83 4.75 -1.67
CA VAL A 182 -8.51 5.13 -0.42
C VAL A 182 -8.44 4.07 0.66
N ARG A 183 -8.19 2.78 0.30
CA ARG A 183 -8.01 1.71 1.27
C ARG A 183 -6.88 0.76 0.87
N VAL A 184 -6.18 0.29 1.90
CA VAL A 184 -5.23 -0.83 1.82
C VAL A 184 -5.77 -1.94 2.70
N VAL A 185 -6.07 -3.09 2.10
CA VAL A 185 -6.54 -4.29 2.82
C VAL A 185 -5.34 -5.16 3.14
N ILE A 186 -5.05 -5.33 4.42
CA ILE A 186 -3.90 -6.09 4.92
C ILE A 186 -4.37 -7.47 5.39
N ALA A 187 -3.91 -8.52 4.74
CA ALA A 187 -4.10 -9.89 5.21
C ALA A 187 -3.33 -10.12 6.51
N VAL A 188 -4.00 -10.63 7.54
CA VAL A 188 -3.41 -10.88 8.86
C VAL A 188 -3.82 -12.25 9.39
N ARG A 189 -2.98 -12.87 10.22
CA ARG A 189 -3.27 -14.17 10.85
C ARG A 189 -4.22 -14.02 12.02
N ASP A 190 -3.98 -13.04 12.86
CA ASP A 190 -4.79 -12.70 14.03
C ASP A 190 -5.28 -11.26 13.94
N LEU A 191 -6.60 -11.11 13.83
CA LEU A 191 -7.23 -9.79 13.69
C LEU A 191 -7.11 -8.93 14.96
N GLY A 192 -7.18 -9.56 16.13
CA GLY A 192 -7.12 -8.86 17.42
C GLY A 192 -5.72 -8.33 17.71
N GLU A 193 -4.71 -9.18 17.58
CA GLU A 193 -3.32 -8.82 17.78
C GLU A 193 -2.87 -7.76 16.74
N SER A 194 -3.24 -7.95 15.48
CA SER A 194 -2.90 -7.00 14.42
C SER A 194 -3.55 -5.63 14.63
N ALA A 195 -4.81 -5.60 15.06
CA ALA A 195 -5.48 -4.34 15.39
C ALA A 195 -4.80 -3.63 16.57
N LYS A 196 -4.41 -4.37 17.61
CA LYS A 196 -3.67 -3.84 18.76
C LYS A 196 -2.34 -3.22 18.32
N ARG A 197 -1.57 -3.89 17.47
CA ARG A 197 -0.30 -3.36 16.91
C ARG A 197 -0.51 -2.03 16.18
N TYR A 198 -1.58 -1.89 15.38
CA TYR A 198 -1.92 -0.62 14.72
C TYR A 198 -2.35 0.46 15.71
N GLN A 199 -3.14 0.11 16.73
CA GLN A 199 -3.56 1.05 17.78
C GLN A 199 -2.35 1.61 18.54
N GLU A 200 -1.44 0.76 18.94
CA GLU A 200 -0.21 1.14 19.66
C GLU A 200 0.73 1.99 18.79
N ALA A 201 0.91 1.61 17.51
CA ALA A 201 1.78 2.32 16.57
C ALA A 201 1.31 3.75 16.25
N TYR A 202 0.00 3.94 16.16
CA TYR A 202 -0.59 5.17 15.62
C TYR A 202 -1.57 5.87 16.55
N GLY A 203 -1.75 5.38 17.79
CA GLY A 203 -2.68 5.97 18.75
C GLY A 203 -4.16 5.89 18.32
N LEU A 204 -4.55 4.79 17.64
CA LEU A 204 -5.87 4.68 17.02
C LEU A 204 -6.94 4.18 18.01
N PRO A 205 -8.21 4.55 17.80
CA PRO A 205 -9.33 3.99 18.57
C PRO A 205 -9.54 2.50 18.20
N PRO A 206 -10.35 1.76 18.98
CA PRO A 206 -10.77 0.41 18.63
C PRO A 206 -11.38 0.36 17.23
N PRO A 207 -11.07 -0.69 16.43
CA PRO A 207 -11.56 -0.79 15.06
C PRO A 207 -13.06 -1.15 15.01
N LEU A 208 -13.71 -0.76 13.93
CA LEU A 208 -14.99 -1.33 13.54
C LEU A 208 -14.77 -2.72 12.97
N LYS A 209 -15.56 -3.71 13.40
CA LYS A 209 -15.43 -5.10 12.95
C LYS A 209 -16.63 -5.55 12.13
N GLN A 210 -16.39 -6.35 11.12
CA GLN A 210 -17.41 -6.92 10.24
C GLN A 210 -16.95 -8.29 9.72
N VAL A 211 -17.89 -9.13 9.31
CA VAL A 211 -17.63 -10.37 8.56
C VAL A 211 -18.12 -10.16 7.14
N ASP A 212 -17.28 -10.51 6.15
CA ASP A 212 -17.68 -10.61 4.75
C ASP A 212 -17.43 -12.03 4.24
N THR A 213 -18.50 -12.78 4.05
CA THR A 213 -18.44 -14.17 3.57
C THR A 213 -18.08 -14.24 2.09
N SER A 214 -18.43 -13.22 1.30
CA SER A 214 -18.12 -13.15 -0.13
C SER A 214 -16.63 -12.88 -0.36
N PHE A 215 -16.03 -12.01 0.44
CA PHE A 215 -14.58 -11.79 0.45
C PHE A 215 -13.83 -12.89 1.20
N GLY A 216 -14.53 -13.61 2.09
CA GLY A 216 -13.99 -14.73 2.87
C GLY A 216 -13.18 -14.32 4.08
N ALA A 217 -13.51 -13.19 4.73
CA ALA A 217 -12.71 -12.65 5.82
C ALA A 217 -13.52 -12.04 6.98
N HIS A 218 -12.92 -12.11 8.17
CA HIS A 218 -13.20 -11.19 9.27
C HIS A 218 -12.43 -9.88 8.99
N LEU A 219 -13.12 -8.75 9.04
CA LEU A 219 -12.58 -7.44 8.70
C LEU A 219 -12.52 -6.53 9.94
N ALA A 220 -11.50 -5.67 9.99
CA ALA A 220 -11.38 -4.61 10.98
C ALA A 220 -10.94 -3.30 10.30
N LEU A 221 -11.82 -2.29 10.27
CA LEU A 221 -11.50 -0.95 9.79
C LEU A 221 -10.82 -0.17 10.92
N MET A 222 -9.58 0.25 10.69
CA MET A 222 -8.84 1.12 11.61
C MET A 222 -9.31 2.57 11.41
N GLY A 223 -10.18 3.05 12.31
CA GLY A 223 -10.84 4.36 12.19
C GLY A 223 -9.87 5.52 11.99
N GLY A 224 -10.19 6.45 11.09
CA GLY A 224 -9.33 7.59 10.74
C GLY A 224 -8.14 7.25 9.85
N THR A 225 -8.03 6.01 9.35
CA THR A 225 -6.92 5.55 8.49
C THR A 225 -7.44 4.86 7.23
N PRO A 226 -6.61 4.68 6.19
CA PRO A 226 -6.96 3.89 5.02
C PRO A 226 -6.88 2.37 5.24
N VAL A 227 -6.61 1.89 6.44
CA VAL A 227 -6.28 0.48 6.72
C VAL A 227 -7.53 -0.33 7.05
N VAL A 228 -7.71 -1.43 6.33
CA VAL A 228 -8.62 -2.51 6.67
C VAL A 228 -7.80 -3.78 6.90
N LEU A 229 -7.86 -4.35 8.09
CA LEU A 229 -7.25 -5.65 8.38
C LEU A 229 -8.24 -6.74 7.99
N ALA A 230 -7.74 -7.84 7.40
CA ALA A 230 -8.54 -8.96 6.96
C ALA A 230 -7.93 -10.29 7.42
N ALA A 231 -8.63 -11.01 8.30
CA ALA A 231 -8.26 -12.37 8.71
C ALA A 231 -9.16 -13.38 7.99
N PRO A 232 -8.62 -14.50 7.47
CA PRO A 232 -9.39 -15.46 6.71
C PRO A 232 -10.46 -16.15 7.58
N LEU A 233 -11.63 -16.42 7.01
CA LEU A 233 -12.65 -17.25 7.66
C LEU A 233 -12.19 -18.69 7.83
N THR A 234 -11.40 -19.18 6.87
CA THR A 234 -10.79 -20.52 6.91
C THR A 234 -9.38 -20.49 6.31
N SER A 235 -8.51 -21.38 6.76
CA SER A 235 -7.15 -21.54 6.20
C SER A 235 -7.17 -21.98 4.74
N GLN A 236 -8.23 -22.63 4.27
CA GLN A 236 -8.40 -23.11 2.90
C GLN A 236 -8.92 -22.05 1.93
N SER A 237 -9.35 -20.88 2.44
CA SER A 237 -9.80 -19.75 1.60
C SER A 237 -8.63 -19.18 0.78
N TRP A 238 -8.96 -18.37 -0.24
CA TRP A 238 -7.94 -17.67 -1.03
C TRP A 238 -7.02 -16.81 -0.14
N LEU A 239 -7.59 -16.17 0.90
CA LEU A 239 -6.85 -15.31 1.83
C LEU A 239 -5.94 -16.14 2.75
N GLY A 240 -6.42 -17.33 3.20
CA GLY A 240 -5.60 -18.26 3.98
C GLY A 240 -4.39 -18.78 3.20
N LYS A 241 -4.62 -19.19 1.94
CA LYS A 241 -3.54 -19.62 1.03
C LYS A 241 -2.54 -18.50 0.75
N ARG A 242 -3.03 -17.26 0.56
CA ARG A 242 -2.16 -16.10 0.40
C ARG A 242 -1.28 -15.85 1.62
N LEU A 243 -1.83 -15.93 2.82
CA LEU A 243 -1.08 -15.79 4.07
C LEU A 243 -0.02 -16.87 4.25
N GLU A 244 -0.32 -18.10 3.83
CA GLU A 244 0.65 -19.19 3.84
C GLU A 244 1.81 -18.91 2.88
N GLN A 245 1.51 -18.45 1.67
CA GLN A 245 2.48 -18.22 0.61
C GLN A 245 3.35 -16.98 0.83
N PHE A 246 2.73 -15.85 1.22
CA PHE A 246 3.39 -14.53 1.25
C PHE A 246 3.49 -13.89 2.64
N GLY A 247 2.86 -14.48 3.66
CA GLY A 247 2.79 -13.89 4.99
C GLY A 247 1.78 -12.74 5.09
N GLU A 248 1.86 -11.98 6.18
CA GLU A 248 1.01 -10.81 6.41
C GLU A 248 1.40 -9.66 5.48
N GLY A 249 0.40 -8.99 4.90
CA GLY A 249 0.63 -7.87 3.98
C GLY A 249 -0.57 -7.53 3.12
N PRO A 250 -0.46 -6.54 2.22
CA PRO A 250 -1.55 -6.15 1.36
C PRO A 250 -2.07 -7.32 0.53
N CYS A 251 -3.40 -7.45 0.49
CA CYS A 251 -4.08 -8.47 -0.31
C CYS A 251 -5.11 -7.88 -1.29
N ALA A 252 -5.51 -6.63 -1.06
CA ALA A 252 -6.38 -5.87 -1.96
C ALA A 252 -6.16 -4.38 -1.77
N PHE A 253 -6.54 -3.60 -2.79
CA PHE A 253 -6.59 -2.14 -2.73
C PHE A 253 -7.98 -1.66 -3.16
N ILE A 254 -8.43 -0.52 -2.62
CA ILE A 254 -9.70 0.10 -2.98
C ILE A 254 -9.44 1.54 -3.44
N LEU A 255 -10.02 1.90 -4.59
CA LEU A 255 -9.94 3.21 -5.19
C LEU A 255 -11.18 4.02 -4.82
N GLY A 256 -11.02 5.31 -4.57
CA GLY A 256 -12.15 6.22 -4.39
C GLY A 256 -12.76 6.60 -5.74
N ALA A 257 -13.99 6.17 -6.01
CA ALA A 257 -14.63 6.36 -7.30
C ALA A 257 -15.22 7.77 -7.44
N LYS A 258 -14.95 8.41 -8.60
CA LYS A 258 -15.62 9.65 -9.03
C LYS A 258 -16.60 9.41 -10.17
N LYS A 259 -16.31 8.43 -11.03
CA LYS A 259 -17.12 8.06 -12.20
C LYS A 259 -17.31 6.55 -12.27
N ALA A 260 -17.81 5.97 -11.19
CA ALA A 260 -17.97 4.52 -11.03
C ALA A 260 -18.82 3.86 -12.14
N GLY A 261 -19.85 4.55 -12.64
CA GLY A 261 -20.82 3.98 -13.60
C GLY A 261 -20.24 3.56 -14.96
N ARG A 262 -18.99 3.92 -15.27
CA ARG A 262 -18.32 3.46 -16.50
C ARG A 262 -17.53 2.15 -16.32
N TYR A 263 -17.41 1.67 -15.10
CA TYR A 263 -16.65 0.47 -14.79
C TYR A 263 -17.60 -0.69 -14.45
N GLN A 264 -17.34 -1.84 -15.05
CA GLN A 264 -18.10 -3.04 -14.79
C GLN A 264 -17.52 -3.73 -13.53
N ALA A 265 -18.32 -3.80 -12.48
CA ALA A 265 -18.00 -4.61 -11.31
C ALA A 265 -18.35 -6.08 -11.58
N ALA A 266 -17.44 -6.99 -11.21
CA ALA A 266 -17.71 -8.43 -11.22
C ALA A 266 -18.54 -8.86 -10.01
N SER A 267 -18.35 -8.15 -8.88
CA SER A 267 -19.14 -8.39 -7.67
C SER A 267 -19.20 -7.11 -6.82
N LYS A 268 -20.12 -7.10 -5.86
CA LYS A 268 -20.29 -6.01 -4.91
C LYS A 268 -20.40 -6.55 -3.50
N THR A 269 -19.83 -5.86 -2.55
CA THR A 269 -19.95 -6.12 -1.12
C THR A 269 -20.27 -4.82 -0.38
N ARG A 270 -20.67 -4.92 0.87
CA ARG A 270 -20.86 -3.72 1.71
C ARG A 270 -19.91 -3.78 2.90
N TRP A 271 -19.00 -2.84 2.98
CA TRP A 271 -18.02 -2.74 4.07
C TRP A 271 -18.24 -1.48 4.88
N PHE A 272 -18.51 -1.65 6.18
CA PHE A 272 -18.64 -0.54 7.14
C PHE A 272 -19.61 0.56 6.69
N GLY A 273 -20.70 0.16 6.01
CA GLY A 273 -21.72 1.07 5.50
C GLY A 273 -21.52 1.55 4.06
N ALA A 274 -20.33 1.43 3.48
CA ALA A 274 -20.05 1.78 2.07
C ALA A 274 -20.21 0.55 1.15
N GLU A 275 -20.65 0.77 -0.10
CA GLU A 275 -20.63 -0.24 -1.14
C GLU A 275 -19.23 -0.30 -1.75
N VAL A 276 -18.62 -1.49 -1.78
CA VAL A 276 -17.36 -1.75 -2.48
C VAL A 276 -17.68 -2.60 -3.71
N SER A 277 -17.36 -2.07 -4.87
CA SER A 277 -17.45 -2.76 -6.16
C SER A 277 -16.08 -3.36 -6.49
N TRP A 278 -16.05 -4.64 -6.86
CA TRP A 278 -14.81 -5.38 -7.16
C TRP A 278 -14.65 -5.58 -8.66
N PHE A 279 -13.47 -5.29 -9.17
CA PHE A 279 -13.09 -5.68 -10.53
C PHE A 279 -12.96 -7.21 -10.62
N ASP A 280 -12.99 -7.71 -11.84
CA ASP A 280 -12.80 -9.14 -12.10
C ASP A 280 -11.37 -9.57 -11.75
N SER A 281 -11.22 -10.24 -10.61
CA SER A 281 -9.93 -10.72 -10.12
C SER A 281 -9.31 -11.80 -11.01
N THR A 282 -10.10 -12.49 -11.85
CA THR A 282 -9.57 -13.46 -12.80
C THR A 282 -8.83 -12.79 -13.96
N LYS A 283 -9.24 -11.57 -14.33
CA LYS A 283 -8.56 -10.74 -15.33
C LYS A 283 -7.34 -10.03 -14.76
N LEU A 284 -7.42 -9.58 -13.51
CA LEU A 284 -6.34 -8.86 -12.85
C LEU A 284 -5.26 -9.78 -12.27
N GLY A 285 -5.64 -10.98 -11.84
CA GLY A 285 -4.81 -11.87 -11.03
C GLY A 285 -4.78 -11.52 -9.53
N TRP A 286 -5.48 -10.47 -9.10
CA TRP A 286 -5.52 -9.98 -7.72
C TRP A 286 -6.78 -9.13 -7.45
N TYR A 287 -7.03 -8.79 -6.19
CA TYR A 287 -8.21 -8.03 -5.79
C TYR A 287 -7.98 -6.51 -5.84
N LEU A 288 -8.78 -5.83 -6.67
CA LEU A 288 -8.91 -4.38 -6.75
C LEU A 288 -10.37 -4.01 -6.66
N GLY A 289 -10.72 -3.09 -5.78
CA GLY A 289 -12.08 -2.58 -5.63
C GLY A 289 -12.16 -1.07 -5.83
N PHE A 290 -13.38 -0.54 -5.82
CA PHE A 290 -13.65 0.89 -5.76
C PHE A 290 -14.93 1.16 -4.94
N GLU A 291 -14.94 2.29 -4.20
CA GLU A 291 -16.05 2.76 -3.37
C GLU A 291 -16.38 4.24 -3.64
#